data_b0ced9fa3a9b7f7d7ea5975ba9a30fab
#
_entry.id   b0ced9fa3a9b7f7d7ea5975ba9a30fab
#
_cell.length_a   1.000
_cell.length_b   1.000
_cell.length_c   1.000
_cell.angle_alpha   90.00
_cell.angle_beta   90.00
_cell.angle_gamma   90.00
#
_symmetry.space_group_name_H-M   'P 1'
#
loop_
_entity.id
_entity.type
_entity.pdbx_description
1 polymer ?
#
loop_
_entity_poly.entity_id
_entity_poly.type
_entity_poly.pdbx_seq_one_letter_code
_entity_poly.pdbx_strand_id
1 'polypeptide(L)'
;MKKFLVMLFVLMLAVSTANAEEKAVQNDNPQPQIQHKHHKDRIKRESAFEQKLGLTEEQKVQARELRKQNFEKIKPVIDEIRAKHEEANAIKNSRIAIPDQAEKLNKIDKELKALEKQASEIRKENMKEFEKILDKKQLQTLKEMKKEGRENFKKEHPYGRPPMPPCHFQKTESK
;
A
#
# COMPACT_ATOMS: atom_id res chain seq x y z
N MET A 1 24.05 39.34 20.26
CA MET A 1 23.19 39.81 21.36
C MET A 1 21.92 40.41 20.76
N LYS A 2 20.84 39.64 20.66
CA LYS A 2 19.46 40.17 20.49
C LYS A 2 18.49 39.14 21.07
N LYS A 3 17.93 39.50 22.20
CA LYS A 3 16.92 38.78 22.98
C LYS A 3 15.59 38.81 22.22
N PHE A 4 14.99 37.70 21.88
CA PHE A 4 13.63 37.66 21.40
C PHE A 4 12.70 37.20 22.52
N LEU A 5 11.84 38.10 22.84
CA LEU A 5 10.77 38.10 23.82
C LEU A 5 9.73 37.03 23.45
N VAL A 6 9.49 36.10 24.37
CA VAL A 6 8.39 35.14 24.28
C VAL A 6 7.14 35.84 24.82
N MET A 7 6.19 36.12 23.94
CA MET A 7 4.88 36.64 24.33
C MET A 7 3.89 35.49 24.49
N LEU A 8 3.62 35.21 25.74
CA LEU A 8 2.64 34.23 26.23
C LEU A 8 1.24 34.81 26.08
N PHE A 9 0.41 34.32 25.17
CA PHE A 9 -1.00 34.67 25.08
C PHE A 9 -1.82 33.51 25.68
N VAL A 10 -2.18 33.69 26.94
CA VAL A 10 -3.20 32.88 27.63
C VAL A 10 -4.55 33.47 27.29
N LEU A 11 -5.36 32.79 26.52
CA LEU A 11 -6.75 33.12 26.28
C LEU A 11 -7.62 32.01 26.90
N MET A 12 -8.08 32.31 28.12
CA MET A 12 -9.16 31.58 28.77
C MET A 12 -10.48 31.89 28.05
N LEU A 13 -11.08 30.88 27.46
CA LEU A 13 -12.49 30.91 27.10
C LEU A 13 -13.22 29.80 27.85
N ALA A 14 -13.95 30.19 28.85
CA ALA A 14 -14.98 29.39 29.47
C ALA A 14 -16.11 29.17 28.46
N VAL A 15 -16.40 27.94 28.12
CA VAL A 15 -17.59 27.58 27.34
C VAL A 15 -18.46 26.65 28.16
N SER A 16 -19.66 27.13 28.37
CA SER A 16 -20.77 26.51 29.07
C SER A 16 -21.10 25.12 28.56
N THR A 17 -21.29 24.20 29.49
CA THR A 17 -21.85 22.88 29.25
C THR A 17 -23.34 22.99 28.91
N ALA A 18 -23.69 22.80 27.64
CA ALA A 18 -25.03 22.43 27.23
C ALA A 18 -25.03 20.90 27.00
N ASN A 19 -25.70 20.18 27.89
CA ASN A 19 -26.01 18.74 27.70
C ASN A 19 -26.95 18.61 26.52
N ALA A 20 -26.42 18.14 25.39
CA ALA A 20 -27.20 17.52 24.33
C ALA A 20 -26.99 16.01 24.45
N GLU A 21 -28.04 15.29 24.80
CA GLU A 21 -28.11 13.84 24.68
C GLU A 21 -27.95 13.46 23.20
N GLU A 22 -26.73 13.14 22.81
CA GLU A 22 -26.44 12.55 21.51
C GLU A 22 -26.75 11.06 21.61
N LYS A 23 -27.93 10.68 21.10
CA LYS A 23 -28.29 9.30 20.85
C LYS A 23 -27.21 8.70 19.97
N ALA A 24 -26.37 7.84 20.55
CA ALA A 24 -25.42 6.99 19.84
C ALA A 24 -26.22 6.15 18.84
N VAL A 25 -26.18 6.51 17.57
CA VAL A 25 -26.55 5.64 16.47
C VAL A 25 -25.49 4.55 16.44
N GLN A 26 -25.79 3.40 17.02
CA GLN A 26 -25.02 2.18 16.84
C GLN A 26 -25.06 1.84 15.35
N ASN A 27 -23.97 2.18 14.68
CA ASN A 27 -23.74 1.77 13.31
C ASN A 27 -23.18 0.34 13.37
N ASP A 28 -24.09 -0.64 13.45
CA ASP A 28 -23.79 -2.07 13.33
C ASP A 28 -23.36 -2.38 11.89
N ASN A 29 -22.18 -1.90 11.54
CA ASN A 29 -21.52 -2.30 10.30
C ASN A 29 -20.59 -3.48 10.60
N PRO A 30 -20.87 -4.71 10.17
CA PRO A 30 -20.05 -5.89 10.44
C PRO A 30 -18.79 -5.88 9.56
N GLN A 31 -17.89 -4.92 9.78
CA GLN A 31 -16.60 -4.86 9.12
C GLN A 31 -15.46 -4.91 10.13
N PRO A 32 -15.07 -6.06 10.61
CA PRO A 32 -13.65 -6.16 11.03
C PRO A 32 -12.97 -7.54 10.86
N GLN A 33 -13.68 -8.62 10.58
CA GLN A 33 -13.04 -9.94 10.65
C GLN A 33 -12.04 -10.23 9.52
N ILE A 34 -12.24 -9.69 8.32
CA ILE A 34 -11.36 -9.96 7.16
C ILE A 34 -10.00 -9.27 7.32
N GLN A 35 -9.96 -8.06 7.86
CA GLN A 35 -8.71 -7.31 8.04
C GLN A 35 -7.77 -7.95 9.06
N HIS A 36 -8.29 -8.50 10.15
CA HIS A 36 -7.50 -9.17 11.19
C HIS A 36 -6.83 -10.46 10.71
N LYS A 37 -7.49 -11.22 9.83
CA LYS A 37 -6.94 -12.46 9.26
C LYS A 37 -5.73 -12.15 8.37
N HIS A 38 -5.87 -11.21 7.44
CA HIS A 38 -4.78 -10.80 6.56
C HIS A 38 -3.57 -10.22 7.30
N HIS A 39 -3.78 -9.53 8.42
CA HIS A 39 -2.70 -9.00 9.23
C HIS A 39 -1.89 -10.11 9.90
N LYS A 40 -2.56 -11.10 10.52
CA LYS A 40 -1.90 -12.26 11.13
C LYS A 40 -1.11 -13.08 10.11
N ASP A 41 -1.65 -13.31 8.92
CA ASP A 41 -0.97 -14.06 7.85
C ASP A 41 0.25 -13.30 7.30
N ARG A 42 0.22 -11.97 7.31
CA ARG A 42 1.37 -11.15 6.94
C ARG A 42 2.50 -11.27 7.96
N ILE A 43 2.19 -11.19 9.24
CA ILE A 43 3.19 -11.34 10.33
C ILE A 43 3.83 -12.73 10.28
N LYS A 44 3.04 -13.79 10.08
CA LYS A 44 3.56 -15.16 9.96
C LYS A 44 4.51 -15.30 8.78
N ARG A 45 4.16 -14.75 7.60
CA ARG A 45 5.03 -14.77 6.42
C ARG A 45 6.32 -14.00 6.62
N GLU A 46 6.25 -12.87 7.31
CA GLU A 46 7.41 -12.04 7.63
C GLU A 46 8.35 -12.78 8.58
N SER A 47 7.83 -13.34 9.66
CA SER A 47 8.60 -14.16 10.62
C SER A 47 9.25 -15.38 9.96
N ALA A 48 8.50 -16.11 9.12
CA ALA A 48 9.04 -17.26 8.37
C ALA A 48 10.17 -16.85 7.41
N PHE A 49 10.03 -15.70 6.76
CA PHE A 49 11.06 -15.15 5.89
C PHE A 49 12.33 -14.77 6.66
N GLU A 50 12.19 -14.08 7.80
CA GLU A 50 13.29 -13.69 8.66
C GLU A 50 14.04 -14.92 9.23
N GLN A 51 13.30 -15.96 9.64
CA GLN A 51 13.85 -17.23 10.10
C GLN A 51 14.60 -17.97 8.97
N LYS A 52 14.01 -18.07 7.78
CA LYS A 52 14.62 -18.76 6.64
C LYS A 52 15.93 -18.08 6.19
N LEU A 53 16.02 -16.76 6.31
CA LEU A 53 17.25 -16.00 6.04
C LEU A 53 18.25 -16.02 7.21
N GLY A 54 17.83 -16.37 8.42
CA GLY A 54 18.69 -16.34 9.61
C GLY A 54 19.15 -14.92 9.95
N LEU A 55 18.23 -13.94 9.91
CA LEU A 55 18.56 -12.53 10.22
C LEU A 55 18.91 -12.35 11.69
N THR A 56 19.96 -11.59 11.99
CA THR A 56 20.26 -11.13 13.34
C THR A 56 19.22 -10.10 13.82
N GLU A 57 19.17 -9.84 15.12
CA GLU A 57 18.21 -8.85 15.66
C GLU A 57 18.49 -7.44 15.09
N GLU A 58 19.76 -7.06 14.94
CA GLU A 58 20.14 -5.79 14.31
C GLU A 58 19.67 -5.71 12.86
N GLN A 59 19.86 -6.78 12.08
CA GLN A 59 19.38 -6.86 10.69
C GLN A 59 17.86 -6.78 10.60
N LYS A 60 17.12 -7.39 11.54
CA LYS A 60 15.66 -7.28 11.60
C LYS A 60 15.21 -5.85 11.88
N VAL A 61 15.88 -5.13 12.77
CA VAL A 61 15.59 -3.72 13.04
C VAL A 61 15.84 -2.87 11.79
N GLN A 62 16.99 -3.03 11.15
CA GLN A 62 17.33 -2.33 9.90
C GLN A 62 16.32 -2.64 8.77
N ALA A 63 15.92 -3.90 8.62
CA ALA A 63 14.94 -4.32 7.63
C ALA A 63 13.55 -3.68 7.88
N ARG A 64 13.13 -3.54 9.14
CA ARG A 64 11.86 -2.86 9.49
C ARG A 64 11.92 -1.38 9.16
N GLU A 65 13.03 -0.72 9.46
CA GLU A 65 13.20 0.70 9.13
C GLU A 65 13.21 0.93 7.62
N LEU A 66 13.92 0.09 6.84
CA LEU A 66 13.87 0.12 5.37
C LEU A 66 12.46 -0.07 4.82
N ARG A 67 11.67 -0.98 5.41
CA ARG A 67 10.27 -1.18 5.00
C ARG A 67 9.42 0.05 5.26
N LYS A 68 9.62 0.71 6.42
CA LYS A 68 8.91 1.95 6.76
C LYS A 68 9.23 3.06 5.78
N GLN A 69 10.52 3.31 5.53
CA GLN A 69 10.97 4.30 4.55
C GLN A 69 10.45 4.01 3.14
N ASN A 70 10.47 2.74 2.73
CA ASN A 70 9.92 2.33 1.44
C ASN A 70 8.40 2.55 1.37
N PHE A 71 7.68 2.28 2.45
CA PHE A 71 6.25 2.54 2.51
C PHE A 71 5.93 4.03 2.35
N GLU A 72 6.67 4.90 3.02
CA GLU A 72 6.52 6.35 2.89
C GLU A 72 6.77 6.84 1.45
N LYS A 73 7.78 6.27 0.78
CA LYS A 73 8.09 6.61 -0.62
C LYS A 73 7.07 6.07 -1.62
N ILE A 74 6.60 4.84 -1.43
CA ILE A 74 5.74 4.18 -2.41
C ILE A 74 4.27 4.53 -2.23
N LYS A 75 3.84 4.89 -1.01
CA LYS A 75 2.44 5.18 -0.69
C LYS A 75 1.81 6.22 -1.62
N PRO A 76 2.42 7.41 -1.84
CA PRO A 76 1.84 8.42 -2.73
C PRO A 76 1.66 7.88 -4.16
N VAL A 77 2.63 7.12 -4.68
CA VAL A 77 2.54 6.52 -6.03
C VAL A 77 1.39 5.51 -6.11
N ILE A 78 1.19 4.69 -5.08
CA ILE A 78 0.08 3.72 -5.03
C ILE A 78 -1.26 4.43 -4.92
N ASP A 79 -1.35 5.50 -4.14
CA ASP A 79 -2.57 6.29 -4.00
C ASP A 79 -2.92 6.97 -5.35
N GLU A 80 -1.93 7.47 -6.10
CA GLU A 80 -2.13 8.03 -7.44
C GLU A 80 -2.56 6.95 -8.47
N ILE A 81 -1.95 5.76 -8.44
CA ILE A 81 -2.38 4.62 -9.26
C ILE A 81 -3.86 4.31 -8.99
N ARG A 82 -4.27 4.28 -7.72
CA ARG A 82 -5.67 4.04 -7.34
C ARG A 82 -6.59 5.11 -7.90
N ALA A 83 -6.24 6.38 -7.74
CA ALA A 83 -7.01 7.50 -8.27
C ALA A 83 -7.17 7.40 -9.81
N LYS A 84 -6.10 7.01 -10.53
CA LYS A 84 -6.16 6.80 -11.99
C LYS A 84 -7.05 5.62 -12.38
N HIS A 85 -7.08 4.55 -11.61
CA HIS A 85 -8.02 3.44 -11.84
C HIS A 85 -9.48 3.87 -11.61
N GLU A 86 -9.73 4.68 -10.59
CA GLU A 86 -11.07 5.24 -10.32
C GLU A 86 -11.51 6.17 -11.46
N GLU A 87 -10.61 7.04 -11.93
CA GLU A 87 -10.84 7.91 -13.10
C GLU A 87 -11.18 7.08 -14.35
N ALA A 88 -10.39 6.03 -14.64
CA ALA A 88 -10.65 5.14 -15.77
C ALA A 88 -12.01 4.44 -15.66
N ASN A 89 -12.40 4.01 -14.46
CA ASN A 89 -13.71 3.40 -14.22
C ASN A 89 -14.85 4.41 -14.40
N ALA A 90 -14.69 5.65 -13.94
CA ALA A 90 -15.66 6.71 -14.15
C ALA A 90 -15.87 7.01 -15.65
N ILE A 91 -14.78 7.05 -16.43
CA ILE A 91 -14.87 7.23 -17.89
C ILE A 91 -15.59 6.06 -18.55
N LYS A 92 -15.27 4.82 -18.21
CA LYS A 92 -15.95 3.62 -18.76
C LYS A 92 -17.45 3.61 -18.48
N ASN A 93 -17.86 4.17 -17.35
CA ASN A 93 -19.27 4.23 -16.94
C ASN A 93 -19.96 5.53 -17.40
N SER A 94 -19.23 6.44 -18.05
CA SER A 94 -19.79 7.70 -18.55
C SER A 94 -20.53 7.49 -19.89
N ARG A 95 -21.46 8.42 -20.19
CA ARG A 95 -22.21 8.46 -21.48
C ARG A 95 -21.47 9.29 -22.55
N ILE A 96 -20.16 9.25 -22.56
CA ILE A 96 -19.33 9.96 -23.54
C ILE A 96 -19.27 9.13 -24.84
N ALA A 97 -19.12 9.77 -25.99
CA ALA A 97 -18.94 9.09 -27.26
C ALA A 97 -17.74 8.11 -27.22
N ILE A 98 -17.90 6.95 -27.86
CA ILE A 98 -16.89 5.87 -27.81
C ILE A 98 -15.48 6.33 -28.23
N PRO A 99 -15.28 7.13 -29.28
CA PRO A 99 -13.94 7.59 -29.65
C PRO A 99 -13.29 8.47 -28.59
N ASP A 100 -14.05 9.41 -28.00
CA ASP A 100 -13.55 10.29 -26.93
C ASP A 100 -13.23 9.49 -25.65
N GLN A 101 -14.03 8.46 -25.37
CA GLN A 101 -13.79 7.54 -24.26
C GLN A 101 -12.48 6.78 -24.45
N ALA A 102 -12.24 6.27 -25.67
CA ALA A 102 -11.02 5.53 -26.00
C ALA A 102 -9.76 6.41 -25.89
N GLU A 103 -9.82 7.66 -26.34
CA GLU A 103 -8.70 8.59 -26.23
C GLU A 103 -8.35 8.87 -24.76
N LYS A 104 -9.33 9.18 -23.93
CA LYS A 104 -9.14 9.42 -22.49
C LYS A 104 -8.57 8.20 -21.78
N LEU A 105 -9.09 7.00 -22.06
CA LEU A 105 -8.59 5.76 -21.48
C LEU A 105 -7.15 5.46 -21.91
N ASN A 106 -6.78 5.72 -23.17
CA ASN A 106 -5.41 5.57 -23.65
C ASN A 106 -4.43 6.52 -22.94
N LYS A 107 -4.87 7.74 -22.61
CA LYS A 107 -4.06 8.69 -21.85
C LYS A 107 -3.82 8.16 -20.44
N ILE A 108 -4.88 7.74 -19.76
CA ILE A 108 -4.78 7.18 -18.39
C ILE A 108 -3.90 5.93 -18.39
N ASP A 109 -4.01 5.04 -19.38
CA ASP A 109 -3.17 3.84 -19.47
C ASP A 109 -1.68 4.18 -19.57
N LYS A 110 -1.31 5.22 -20.31
CA LYS A 110 0.07 5.70 -20.36
C LYS A 110 0.55 6.24 -19.01
N GLU A 111 -0.29 7.01 -18.32
CA GLU A 111 0.00 7.54 -16.98
C GLU A 111 0.14 6.41 -15.97
N LEU A 112 -0.75 5.41 -15.98
CA LEU A 112 -0.66 4.22 -15.14
C LEU A 112 0.64 3.46 -15.36
N LYS A 113 1.04 3.22 -16.61
CA LYS A 113 2.30 2.55 -16.93
C LYS A 113 3.53 3.31 -16.40
N ALA A 114 3.50 4.65 -16.44
CA ALA A 114 4.57 5.46 -15.86
C ALA A 114 4.64 5.33 -14.34
N LEU A 115 3.50 5.39 -13.66
CA LEU A 115 3.40 5.23 -12.20
C LEU A 115 3.78 3.81 -11.76
N GLU A 116 3.36 2.78 -12.46
CA GLU A 116 3.75 1.39 -12.19
C GLU A 116 5.27 1.19 -12.34
N LYS A 117 5.87 1.82 -13.36
CA LYS A 117 7.33 1.83 -13.53
C LYS A 117 8.00 2.50 -12.34
N GLN A 118 7.54 3.67 -11.92
CA GLN A 118 8.06 4.38 -10.75
C GLN A 118 7.94 3.51 -9.48
N ALA A 119 6.78 2.90 -9.24
CA ALA A 119 6.60 1.99 -8.10
C ALA A 119 7.56 0.77 -8.17
N SER A 120 7.81 0.26 -9.38
CA SER A 120 8.78 -0.84 -9.58
C SER A 120 10.21 -0.41 -9.28
N GLU A 121 10.61 0.80 -9.64
CA GLU A 121 11.93 1.35 -9.36
C GLU A 121 12.14 1.53 -7.85
N ILE A 122 11.16 2.11 -7.13
CA ILE A 122 11.20 2.24 -5.67
C ILE A 122 11.37 0.87 -4.99
N ARG A 123 10.63 -0.16 -5.46
CA ARG A 123 10.76 -1.52 -4.92
C ARG A 123 12.14 -2.14 -5.20
N LYS A 124 12.71 -1.89 -6.38
CA LYS A 124 14.06 -2.36 -6.74
C LYS A 124 15.13 -1.70 -5.89
N GLU A 125 15.03 -0.40 -5.65
CA GLU A 125 15.94 0.33 -4.76
C GLU A 125 15.88 -0.22 -3.34
N ASN A 126 14.69 -0.38 -2.79
CA ASN A 126 14.50 -0.96 -1.47
C ASN A 126 15.11 -2.37 -1.37
N MET A 127 14.95 -3.19 -2.41
CA MET A 127 15.56 -4.52 -2.44
C MET A 127 17.08 -4.44 -2.44
N LYS A 128 17.68 -3.52 -3.18
CA LYS A 128 19.13 -3.30 -3.17
C LYS A 128 19.62 -2.85 -1.79
N GLU A 129 18.91 -1.93 -1.14
CA GLU A 129 19.26 -1.51 0.23
C GLU A 129 19.14 -2.68 1.23
N PHE A 130 18.10 -3.50 1.10
CA PHE A 130 17.97 -4.71 1.91
C PHE A 130 19.12 -5.71 1.65
N GLU A 131 19.54 -5.90 0.41
CA GLU A 131 20.66 -6.77 0.07
C GLU A 131 21.99 -6.31 0.69
N LYS A 132 22.18 -5.02 0.94
CA LYS A 132 23.39 -4.46 1.58
C LYS A 132 23.56 -4.84 3.05
N ILE A 133 22.44 -5.09 3.75
CA ILE A 133 22.49 -5.46 5.16
C ILE A 133 22.69 -6.98 5.38
N LEU A 134 22.66 -7.77 4.31
CA LEU A 134 22.79 -9.23 4.35
C LEU A 134 24.26 -9.66 4.17
N ASP A 135 24.64 -10.74 4.86
CA ASP A 135 25.92 -11.39 4.63
C ASP A 135 25.90 -12.26 3.34
N LYS A 136 27.08 -12.79 2.96
CA LYS A 136 27.21 -13.59 1.73
C LYS A 136 26.33 -14.85 1.71
N LYS A 137 26.18 -15.53 2.87
CA LYS A 137 25.37 -16.74 3.00
C LYS A 137 23.88 -16.38 2.87
N GLN A 138 23.46 -15.34 3.57
CA GLN A 138 22.08 -14.84 3.52
C GLN A 138 21.71 -14.36 2.11
N LEU A 139 22.62 -13.69 1.40
CA LEU A 139 22.43 -13.30 -0.01
C LEU A 139 22.23 -14.51 -0.92
N GLN A 140 22.99 -15.60 -0.71
CA GLN A 140 22.80 -16.82 -1.48
C GLN A 140 21.44 -17.44 -1.17
N THR A 141 21.08 -17.59 0.10
CA THR A 141 19.75 -18.08 0.52
C THR A 141 18.62 -17.23 -0.09
N LEU A 142 18.76 -15.89 -0.10
CA LEU A 142 17.77 -15.01 -0.72
C LEU A 142 17.63 -15.26 -2.23
N LYS A 143 18.73 -15.51 -2.94
CA LYS A 143 18.71 -15.84 -4.38
C LYS A 143 17.99 -17.17 -4.63
N GLU A 144 18.26 -18.17 -3.81
CA GLU A 144 17.60 -19.47 -3.88
C GLU A 144 16.10 -19.36 -3.62
N MET A 145 15.69 -18.63 -2.57
CA MET A 145 14.27 -18.36 -2.30
C MET A 145 13.57 -17.63 -3.46
N LYS A 146 14.25 -16.65 -4.08
CA LYS A 146 13.72 -15.95 -5.27
C LYS A 146 13.58 -16.87 -6.47
N LYS A 147 14.48 -17.84 -6.64
CA LYS A 147 14.42 -18.86 -7.71
C LYS A 147 13.26 -19.82 -7.47
N GLU A 148 13.20 -20.41 -6.26
CA GLU A 148 12.10 -21.30 -5.85
C GLU A 148 10.72 -20.62 -6.04
N GLY A 149 10.58 -19.37 -5.59
CA GLY A 149 9.33 -18.62 -5.74
C GLY A 149 8.92 -18.44 -7.21
N ARG A 150 9.88 -18.20 -8.12
CA ARG A 150 9.61 -18.09 -9.56
C ARG A 150 9.22 -19.43 -10.17
N GLU A 151 9.88 -20.52 -9.77
CA GLU A 151 9.57 -21.86 -10.25
C GLU A 151 8.19 -22.32 -9.78
N ASN A 152 7.86 -22.10 -8.52
CA ASN A 152 6.55 -22.41 -7.96
C ASN A 152 5.46 -21.60 -8.67
N PHE A 153 5.68 -20.28 -8.86
CA PHE A 153 4.73 -19.45 -9.61
C PHE A 153 4.49 -19.95 -11.03
N LYS A 154 5.55 -20.40 -11.75
CA LYS A 154 5.41 -20.96 -13.10
C LYS A 154 4.65 -22.28 -13.10
N LYS A 155 4.82 -23.12 -12.05
CA LYS A 155 4.09 -24.39 -11.91
C LYS A 155 2.61 -24.14 -11.64
N GLU A 156 2.29 -23.16 -10.80
CA GLU A 156 0.90 -22.81 -10.45
C GLU A 156 0.19 -22.06 -11.60
N HIS A 157 0.96 -21.34 -12.43
CA HIS A 157 0.44 -20.52 -13.52
C HIS A 157 1.12 -20.85 -14.86
N PRO A 158 0.94 -22.05 -15.42
CA PRO A 158 1.61 -22.47 -16.65
C PRO A 158 1.25 -21.59 -17.86
N TYR A 159 0.08 -20.98 -17.85
CA TYR A 159 -0.40 -20.06 -18.90
C TYR A 159 -0.22 -18.57 -18.57
N GLY A 160 0.63 -18.27 -17.58
CA GLY A 160 0.81 -16.91 -17.08
C GLY A 160 -0.20 -16.53 -16.00
N ARG A 161 -0.13 -15.26 -15.54
CA ARG A 161 -1.07 -14.76 -14.54
C ARG A 161 -2.46 -14.70 -15.18
N PRO A 162 -3.49 -15.32 -14.58
CA PRO A 162 -4.85 -15.13 -15.06
C PRO A 162 -5.19 -13.64 -15.06
N PRO A 163 -5.93 -13.14 -16.05
CA PRO A 163 -6.40 -11.77 -16.04
C PRO A 163 -7.11 -11.53 -14.71
N MET A 164 -6.74 -10.42 -14.03
CA MET A 164 -7.42 -10.07 -12.79
C MET A 164 -8.92 -9.95 -13.09
N PRO A 165 -9.78 -10.59 -12.29
CA PRO A 165 -11.22 -10.41 -12.45
C PRO A 165 -11.50 -8.91 -12.33
N PRO A 166 -12.40 -8.36 -13.16
CA PRO A 166 -12.82 -6.98 -13.02
C PRO A 166 -13.25 -6.78 -11.56
N CYS A 167 -12.71 -5.74 -10.92
CA CYS A 167 -13.08 -5.40 -9.56
C CYS A 167 -14.60 -5.20 -9.53
N HIS A 168 -15.33 -6.21 -9.06
CA HIS A 168 -16.75 -6.08 -8.77
C HIS A 168 -16.88 -5.14 -7.58
N PHE A 169 -16.98 -3.86 -7.88
CA PHE A 169 -17.46 -2.88 -6.93
C PHE A 169 -18.91 -3.22 -6.65
N GLN A 170 -19.18 -3.87 -5.52
CA GLN A 170 -20.55 -4.05 -5.07
C GLN A 170 -21.11 -2.65 -4.83
N LYS A 171 -21.96 -2.20 -5.76
CA LYS A 171 -22.81 -1.05 -5.58
C LYS A 171 -23.69 -1.37 -4.36
N THR A 172 -23.38 -0.81 -3.22
CA THR A 172 -24.34 -0.74 -2.13
C THR A 172 -25.43 0.22 -2.60
N GLU A 173 -26.53 -0.34 -3.11
CA GLU A 173 -27.75 0.43 -3.34
C GLU A 173 -28.26 0.88 -1.96
N SER A 174 -28.01 2.14 -1.64
CA SER A 174 -28.70 2.83 -0.55
C SER A 174 -30.17 2.99 -0.96
N LYS A 175 -31.03 2.22 -0.31
CA LYS A 175 -32.48 2.50 -0.25
C LYS A 175 -32.74 3.64 0.70
#